data_c1a0040380bbd56ebd4cd08d004cf78a
#
_entry.id   c1a0040380bbd56ebd4cd08d004cf78a
#
_cell.length_a   1.000
_cell.length_b   1.000
_cell.length_c   1.000
_cell.angle_alpha   90.00
_cell.angle_beta   90.00
_cell.angle_gamma   90.00
#
_symmetry.space_group_name_H-M   'P 1'
#
loop_
_entity.id
_entity.type
_entity.pdbx_description
1 polymer ?
#
loop_
_entity_poly.entity_id
_entity_poly.type
_entity_poly.pdbx_seq_one_letter_code
_entity_poly.pdbx_strand_id
1 'polypeptide(L)'
;IEVKMDTLAENKEIDTTFEMFGKTFKYPIFAGPVGAVSQHYSDLYNDNTFNEIYVRACAKSGIAAFTGDGLNEEIMVHATHYIKENNGIGVPTIKPWDKETCFKKLELAKASKAFAIAMDVDAAGLPFLQGRIPPAGRKSVAELKKSLIMPKFLLLLKELCQLKERKKRLMQVLKGLLFPIMEEEF
;
A
#
# COMPACT_ATOMS: atom_id res chain seq x y z
N ILE A 1 12.71 7.57 -13.45
CA ILE A 1 13.32 6.23 -13.50
C ILE A 1 14.24 6.23 -14.69
N GLU A 2 15.51 5.97 -14.46
CA GLU A 2 16.51 5.87 -15.50
C GLU A 2 16.82 4.40 -15.73
N VAL A 3 16.63 3.92 -16.94
CA VAL A 3 16.98 2.55 -17.32
C VAL A 3 18.44 2.55 -17.72
N LYS A 4 19.27 1.85 -16.96
CA LYS A 4 20.68 1.65 -17.32
C LYS A 4 20.79 0.44 -18.22
N MET A 5 21.39 0.61 -19.37
CA MET A 5 21.76 -0.49 -20.26
C MET A 5 23.17 -0.96 -19.89
N ASP A 6 23.29 -2.23 -19.55
CA ASP A 6 24.58 -2.88 -19.43
C ASP A 6 24.83 -3.70 -20.70
N THR A 7 25.80 -3.25 -21.49
CA THR A 7 26.14 -3.88 -22.78
C THR A 7 27.21 -4.96 -22.67
N LEU A 8 27.79 -5.12 -21.48
CA LEU A 8 28.78 -6.14 -21.15
C LEU A 8 28.22 -7.08 -20.10
N ALA A 9 27.39 -8.00 -20.54
CA ALA A 9 26.80 -9.01 -19.67
C ALA A 9 27.09 -10.43 -20.19
N GLU A 10 27.40 -11.34 -19.28
CA GLU A 10 27.43 -12.76 -19.61
C GLU A 10 26.00 -13.28 -19.84
N ASN A 11 25.85 -14.22 -20.78
CA ASN A 11 24.59 -14.92 -20.97
C ASN A 11 24.27 -15.75 -19.72
N LYS A 12 23.36 -15.25 -18.88
CA LYS A 12 22.83 -15.94 -17.70
C LYS A 12 21.35 -16.19 -17.88
N GLU A 13 20.85 -17.23 -17.27
CA GLU A 13 19.42 -17.42 -17.12
C GLU A 13 18.82 -16.23 -16.40
N ILE A 14 17.76 -15.66 -16.96
CA ILE A 14 17.13 -14.45 -16.44
C ILE A 14 16.14 -14.87 -15.35
N ASP A 15 16.45 -14.54 -14.11
CA ASP A 15 15.52 -14.62 -12.99
C ASP A 15 14.84 -13.26 -12.78
N THR A 16 13.52 -13.23 -12.95
CA THR A 16 12.69 -12.04 -12.74
C THR A 16 11.96 -12.09 -11.41
N THR A 17 12.16 -13.14 -10.60
CA THR A 17 11.47 -13.27 -9.32
C THR A 17 11.89 -12.17 -8.34
N PHE A 18 10.97 -11.77 -7.50
CA PHE A 18 11.19 -10.73 -6.51
C PHE A 18 10.53 -11.12 -5.19
N GLU A 19 11.30 -11.06 -4.12
CA GLU A 19 10.78 -11.30 -2.78
C GLU A 19 10.49 -9.99 -2.07
N MET A 20 9.27 -9.88 -1.50
CA MET A 20 8.86 -8.75 -0.67
C MET A 20 8.01 -9.26 0.50
N PHE A 21 8.46 -8.99 1.72
CA PHE A 21 7.75 -9.31 2.97
C PHE A 21 7.33 -10.79 3.06
N GLY A 22 8.28 -11.70 2.72
CA GLY A 22 8.04 -13.15 2.76
C GLY A 22 7.09 -13.66 1.69
N LYS A 23 6.80 -12.87 0.65
CA LYS A 23 6.06 -13.30 -0.54
C LYS A 23 6.95 -13.17 -1.76
N THR A 24 6.97 -14.23 -2.58
CA THR A 24 7.70 -14.24 -3.86
C THR A 24 6.74 -13.88 -4.99
N PHE A 25 7.13 -12.93 -5.79
CA PHE A 25 6.41 -12.45 -6.97
C PHE A 25 7.17 -12.83 -8.23
N LYS A 26 6.45 -12.97 -9.33
CA LYS A 26 7.03 -13.33 -10.62
C LYS A 26 7.87 -12.19 -11.21
N TYR A 27 7.51 -10.95 -10.90
CA TYR A 27 8.17 -9.75 -11.39
C TYR A 27 8.30 -8.70 -10.30
N PRO A 28 9.33 -7.83 -10.31
CA PRO A 28 9.48 -6.70 -9.39
C PRO A 28 8.60 -5.51 -9.81
N ILE A 29 7.35 -5.78 -10.18
CA ILE A 29 6.37 -4.80 -10.67
C ILE A 29 5.10 -4.97 -9.86
N PHE A 30 4.52 -3.86 -9.45
CA PHE A 30 3.28 -3.80 -8.69
C PHE A 30 2.34 -2.80 -9.33
N ALA A 31 1.05 -3.10 -9.31
CA ALA A 31 0.05 -2.17 -9.79
C ALA A 31 -0.26 -1.10 -8.73
N GLY A 32 -0.32 0.18 -9.11
CA GLY A 32 -0.48 1.32 -8.21
C GLY A 32 -1.93 1.48 -7.67
N PRO A 33 -2.13 2.15 -6.53
CA PRO A 33 -3.44 2.29 -5.93
C PRO A 33 -4.36 3.22 -6.73
N VAL A 34 -5.57 2.74 -6.99
CA VAL A 34 -6.65 3.50 -7.62
C VAL A 34 -7.89 3.41 -6.75
N GLY A 35 -8.52 4.53 -6.47
CA GLY A 35 -9.78 4.62 -5.73
C GLY A 35 -10.67 5.71 -6.33
N ALA A 36 -11.96 5.69 -6.02
CA ALA A 36 -12.97 6.57 -6.56
C ALA A 36 -12.98 6.54 -8.11
N VAL A 37 -13.02 5.34 -8.66
CA VAL A 37 -12.83 5.04 -10.09
C VAL A 37 -13.78 5.82 -10.98
N SER A 38 -15.07 5.84 -10.65
CA SER A 38 -16.08 6.56 -11.42
C SER A 38 -15.86 8.07 -11.44
N GLN A 39 -15.23 8.64 -10.40
CA GLN A 39 -14.92 10.07 -10.33
C GLN A 39 -13.69 10.46 -11.17
N HIS A 40 -12.76 9.53 -11.37
CA HIS A 40 -11.48 9.83 -12.00
C HIS A 40 -11.37 9.36 -13.45
N TYR A 41 -12.12 8.31 -13.82
CA TYR A 41 -11.92 7.68 -15.13
C TYR A 41 -13.20 7.68 -15.98
N SER A 42 -14.22 6.93 -15.58
CA SER A 42 -15.50 6.88 -16.30
C SER A 42 -16.54 6.11 -15.49
N ASP A 43 -17.79 6.16 -15.92
CA ASP A 43 -18.89 5.39 -15.34
C ASP A 43 -18.91 3.93 -15.78
N LEU A 44 -17.95 3.49 -16.61
CA LEU A 44 -17.85 2.14 -17.10
C LEU A 44 -17.57 1.11 -16.00
N TYR A 45 -16.79 1.54 -14.99
CA TYR A 45 -16.47 0.73 -13.82
C TYR A 45 -16.75 1.53 -12.54
N ASN A 46 -17.27 0.87 -11.54
CA ASN A 46 -17.30 1.35 -10.17
C ASN A 46 -16.16 0.73 -9.36
N ASP A 47 -15.93 1.20 -8.15
CA ASP A 47 -14.83 0.71 -7.32
C ASP A 47 -14.92 -0.78 -7.01
N ASN A 48 -16.13 -1.37 -6.92
CA ASN A 48 -16.29 -2.80 -6.69
C ASN A 48 -15.82 -3.61 -7.91
N THR A 49 -16.39 -3.35 -9.07
CA THR A 49 -16.05 -4.09 -10.31
C THR A 49 -14.59 -3.87 -10.70
N PHE A 50 -14.07 -2.66 -10.50
CA PHE A 50 -12.66 -2.37 -10.74
C PHE A 50 -11.75 -3.19 -9.83
N ASN A 51 -11.98 -3.17 -8.51
CA ASN A 51 -11.15 -3.90 -7.55
C ASN A 51 -11.21 -5.41 -7.78
N GLU A 52 -12.36 -5.96 -8.18
CA GLU A 52 -12.48 -7.36 -8.56
C GLU A 52 -11.51 -7.73 -9.67
N ILE A 53 -11.61 -7.03 -10.80
CA ILE A 53 -10.79 -7.29 -11.98
C ILE A 53 -9.32 -7.04 -11.66
N TYR A 54 -9.03 -5.91 -11.02
CA TYR A 54 -7.69 -5.42 -10.76
C TYR A 54 -6.89 -6.35 -9.84
N VAL A 55 -7.45 -6.71 -8.69
CA VAL A 55 -6.78 -7.59 -7.72
C VAL A 55 -6.61 -9.00 -8.29
N ARG A 56 -7.65 -9.55 -8.92
CA ARG A 56 -7.60 -10.89 -9.53
C ARG A 56 -6.60 -10.96 -10.67
N ALA A 57 -6.57 -9.95 -11.55
CA ALA A 57 -5.63 -9.91 -12.67
C ALA A 57 -4.18 -9.85 -12.19
N CYS A 58 -3.89 -9.00 -11.20
CA CYS A 58 -2.56 -8.89 -10.61
C CYS A 58 -2.12 -10.20 -9.97
N ALA A 59 -2.95 -10.81 -9.13
CA ALA A 59 -2.65 -12.08 -8.48
C ALA A 59 -2.40 -13.21 -9.51
N LYS A 60 -3.24 -13.31 -10.53
CA LYS A 60 -3.08 -14.28 -11.62
C LYS A 60 -1.80 -14.06 -12.44
N SER A 61 -1.37 -12.82 -12.58
CA SER A 61 -0.13 -12.46 -13.29
C SER A 61 1.14 -12.65 -12.44
N GLY A 62 1.01 -13.04 -11.17
CA GLY A 62 2.14 -13.23 -10.26
C GLY A 62 2.72 -11.93 -9.71
N ILE A 63 1.92 -10.86 -9.67
CA ILE A 63 2.23 -9.57 -9.05
C ILE A 63 1.14 -9.21 -8.03
N ALA A 64 1.32 -8.12 -7.27
CA ALA A 64 0.28 -7.64 -6.36
C ALA A 64 -0.26 -6.26 -6.77
N ALA A 65 -1.53 -6.03 -6.46
CA ALA A 65 -2.18 -4.74 -6.57
C ALA A 65 -2.05 -3.97 -5.25
N PHE A 66 -1.66 -2.70 -5.31
CA PHE A 66 -1.99 -1.73 -4.29
C PHE A 66 -3.40 -1.23 -4.57
N THR A 67 -4.31 -1.37 -3.62
CA THR A 67 -5.69 -0.90 -3.80
C THR A 67 -5.87 0.48 -3.22
N GLY A 68 -6.82 1.24 -3.77
CA GLY A 68 -7.09 2.60 -3.34
C GLY A 68 -8.01 2.70 -2.12
N ASP A 69 -8.18 3.93 -1.67
CA ASP A 69 -9.06 4.33 -0.58
C ASP A 69 -9.74 5.66 -0.92
N GLY A 70 -10.86 5.94 -0.29
CA GLY A 70 -11.64 7.14 -0.53
C GLY A 70 -12.59 7.49 0.62
N LEU A 71 -13.40 8.54 0.41
CA LEU A 71 -14.45 8.96 1.37
C LEU A 71 -15.55 7.89 1.51
N ASN A 72 -15.85 7.18 0.42
CA ASN A 72 -16.78 6.06 0.48
C ASN A 72 -16.10 4.84 1.11
N GLU A 73 -16.63 4.37 2.22
CA GLU A 73 -16.11 3.21 2.96
C GLU A 73 -16.14 1.92 2.14
N GLU A 74 -17.11 1.76 1.24
CA GLU A 74 -17.27 0.59 0.39
C GLU A 74 -16.05 0.31 -0.49
N ILE A 75 -15.28 1.35 -0.87
CA ILE A 75 -14.05 1.19 -1.64
C ILE A 75 -13.08 0.23 -0.93
N MET A 76 -12.88 0.47 0.37
CA MET A 76 -11.96 -0.34 1.18
C MET A 76 -12.56 -1.73 1.49
N VAL A 77 -13.86 -1.82 1.70
CA VAL A 77 -14.58 -3.09 1.93
C VAL A 77 -14.40 -4.00 0.71
N HIS A 78 -14.67 -3.52 -0.49
CA HIS A 78 -14.52 -4.29 -1.72
C HIS A 78 -13.07 -4.67 -1.99
N ALA A 79 -12.15 -3.72 -1.86
CA ALA A 79 -10.73 -3.97 -2.07
C ALA A 79 -10.21 -5.10 -1.15
N THR A 80 -10.50 -5.02 0.15
CA THR A 80 -10.06 -6.01 1.13
C THR A 80 -10.75 -7.37 0.94
N HIS A 81 -12.00 -7.38 0.48
CA HIS A 81 -12.71 -8.60 0.11
C HIS A 81 -11.96 -9.37 -0.99
N TYR A 82 -11.63 -8.71 -2.10
CA TYR A 82 -10.93 -9.37 -3.21
C TYR A 82 -9.49 -9.74 -2.88
N ILE A 83 -8.79 -8.97 -2.04
CA ILE A 83 -7.47 -9.36 -1.53
C ILE A 83 -7.58 -10.66 -0.73
N LYS A 84 -8.59 -10.79 0.12
CA LYS A 84 -8.84 -12.02 0.90
C LYS A 84 -9.11 -13.21 0.01
N GLU A 85 -9.96 -13.08 -0.99
CA GLU A 85 -10.26 -14.14 -1.98
C GLU A 85 -9.02 -14.58 -2.77
N ASN A 86 -8.05 -13.71 -2.94
CA ASN A 86 -6.79 -13.99 -3.64
C ASN A 86 -5.63 -14.28 -2.65
N ASN A 87 -5.91 -14.97 -1.54
CA ASN A 87 -4.93 -15.45 -0.56
C ASN A 87 -4.05 -14.33 0.04
N GLY A 88 -4.61 -13.13 0.20
CA GLY A 88 -3.90 -11.98 0.74
C GLY A 88 -2.90 -11.34 -0.25
N ILE A 89 -2.94 -11.69 -1.53
CA ILE A 89 -2.09 -11.11 -2.57
C ILE A 89 -2.62 -9.72 -2.95
N GLY A 90 -2.23 -8.71 -2.20
CA GLY A 90 -2.58 -7.32 -2.38
C GLY A 90 -2.13 -6.47 -1.20
N VAL A 91 -2.08 -5.17 -1.41
CA VAL A 91 -1.67 -4.17 -0.41
C VAL A 91 -2.76 -3.10 -0.31
N PRO A 92 -3.64 -3.18 0.69
CA PRO A 92 -4.60 -2.11 0.95
C PRO A 92 -3.86 -0.81 1.26
N THR A 93 -4.16 0.26 0.52
CA THR A 93 -3.56 1.57 0.76
C THR A 93 -4.58 2.47 1.44
N ILE A 94 -4.27 2.93 2.65
CA ILE A 94 -5.15 3.72 3.51
C ILE A 94 -4.73 5.18 3.45
N LYS A 95 -5.67 6.10 3.31
CA LYS A 95 -5.41 7.55 3.44
C LYS A 95 -5.17 7.93 4.90
N PRO A 96 -4.51 9.06 5.18
CA PRO A 96 -4.17 9.49 6.54
C PRO A 96 -5.38 10.09 7.28
N TRP A 97 -6.45 9.30 7.42
CA TRP A 97 -7.68 9.66 8.13
C TRP A 97 -7.42 9.95 9.61
N ASP A 98 -8.44 10.46 10.30
CA ASP A 98 -8.43 10.50 11.76
C ASP A 98 -8.19 9.10 12.38
N LYS A 99 -7.92 9.08 13.67
CA LYS A 99 -7.54 7.86 14.38
C LYS A 99 -8.61 6.77 14.29
N GLU A 100 -9.88 7.13 14.46
CA GLU A 100 -10.99 6.15 14.48
C GLU A 100 -11.17 5.51 13.12
N THR A 101 -11.21 6.32 12.07
CA THR A 101 -11.33 5.86 10.68
C THR A 101 -10.14 5.02 10.25
N CYS A 102 -8.91 5.44 10.61
CA CYS A 102 -7.71 4.64 10.37
C CYS A 102 -7.80 3.27 11.02
N PHE A 103 -8.25 3.19 12.28
CA PHE A 103 -8.38 1.90 12.97
C PHE A 103 -9.41 0.98 12.31
N LYS A 104 -10.57 1.49 11.94
CA LYS A 104 -11.60 0.70 11.21
C LYS A 104 -11.02 0.12 9.92
N LYS A 105 -10.32 0.93 9.13
CA LYS A 105 -9.73 0.49 7.86
C LYS A 105 -8.55 -0.47 8.06
N LEU A 106 -7.76 -0.31 9.11
CA LEU A 106 -6.72 -1.26 9.49
C LEU A 106 -7.30 -2.64 9.86
N GLU A 107 -8.42 -2.69 10.58
CA GLU A 107 -9.09 -3.95 10.89
C GLU A 107 -9.62 -4.66 9.62
N LEU A 108 -10.16 -3.92 8.66
CA LEU A 108 -10.53 -4.49 7.35
C LEU A 108 -9.31 -5.06 6.62
N ALA A 109 -8.22 -4.29 6.58
CA ALA A 109 -6.96 -4.72 5.96
C ALA A 109 -6.42 -6.01 6.63
N LYS A 110 -6.45 -6.08 7.96
CA LYS A 110 -6.06 -7.25 8.73
C LYS A 110 -6.95 -8.47 8.42
N ALA A 111 -8.26 -8.28 8.38
CA ALA A 111 -9.22 -9.33 8.07
C ALA A 111 -9.06 -9.90 6.66
N SER A 112 -8.49 -9.12 5.72
CA SER A 112 -8.17 -9.57 4.37
C SER A 112 -6.95 -10.50 4.30
N LYS A 113 -6.16 -10.61 5.36
CA LYS A 113 -4.88 -11.34 5.39
C LYS A 113 -3.86 -10.82 4.37
N ALA A 114 -3.97 -9.53 3.99
CA ALA A 114 -3.00 -8.88 3.14
C ALA A 114 -1.59 -9.04 3.70
N PHE A 115 -0.60 -9.26 2.84
CA PHE A 115 0.79 -9.47 3.28
C PHE A 115 1.47 -8.16 3.74
N ALA A 116 0.93 -7.01 3.36
CA ALA A 116 1.37 -5.69 3.78
C ALA A 116 0.21 -4.68 3.70
N ILE A 117 0.37 -3.54 4.36
CA ILE A 117 -0.55 -2.39 4.29
C ILE A 117 0.26 -1.17 3.91
N ALA A 118 -0.30 -0.29 3.09
CA ALA A 118 0.30 1.00 2.76
C ALA A 118 -0.51 2.15 3.35
N MET A 119 0.16 3.28 3.63
CA MET A 119 -0.49 4.55 3.94
C MET A 119 -0.07 5.62 2.94
N ASP A 120 -1.06 6.27 2.36
CA ASP A 120 -0.93 7.36 1.38
C ASP A 120 -0.74 8.69 2.12
N VAL A 121 0.43 8.91 2.71
CA VAL A 121 0.67 10.07 3.62
C VAL A 121 0.59 11.42 2.91
N ASP A 122 0.87 11.49 1.61
CA ASP A 122 0.77 12.69 0.78
C ASP A 122 -0.69 13.09 0.53
N ALA A 123 -1.63 12.15 0.65
CA ALA A 123 -3.05 12.46 0.58
C ALA A 123 -3.51 13.48 1.65
N ALA A 124 -2.74 13.71 2.71
CA ALA A 124 -2.97 14.79 3.65
C ALA A 124 -2.99 16.20 3.02
N GLY A 125 -2.35 16.35 1.86
CA GLY A 125 -2.30 17.60 1.09
C GLY A 125 -3.36 17.73 -0.01
N LEU A 126 -4.20 16.72 -0.21
CA LEU A 126 -5.17 16.72 -1.31
C LEU A 126 -6.32 17.71 -1.04
N PRO A 127 -6.53 18.68 -1.93
CA PRO A 127 -7.55 19.72 -1.72
C PRO A 127 -8.97 19.17 -1.52
N PHE A 128 -9.33 18.09 -2.22
CA PHE A 128 -10.66 17.49 -2.16
C PHE A 128 -10.94 16.76 -0.83
N LEU A 129 -9.92 16.50 0.00
CA LEU A 129 -10.09 15.93 1.35
C LEU A 129 -10.18 16.99 2.44
N GLN A 130 -9.86 18.25 2.11
CA GLN A 130 -9.91 19.33 3.09
C GLN A 130 -11.36 19.63 3.51
N GLY A 131 -11.59 19.71 4.83
CA GLY A 131 -12.92 19.98 5.38
C GLY A 131 -13.94 18.85 5.19
N ARG A 132 -13.52 17.66 4.76
CA ARG A 132 -14.41 16.50 4.63
C ARG A 132 -14.49 15.71 5.94
N ILE A 133 -15.52 14.90 6.04
CA ILE A 133 -15.75 13.95 7.12
C ILE A 133 -15.75 12.54 6.51
N PRO A 134 -14.93 11.63 7.00
CA PRO A 134 -13.94 11.79 8.08
C PRO A 134 -12.77 12.70 7.69
N PRO A 135 -12.14 13.40 8.65
CA PRO A 135 -11.00 14.26 8.34
C PRO A 135 -9.74 13.46 8.04
N ALA A 136 -9.00 13.92 7.03
CA ALA A 136 -7.68 13.43 6.71
C ALA A 136 -6.64 14.54 6.95
N GLY A 137 -5.45 14.17 7.43
CA GLY A 137 -4.44 15.17 7.75
C GLY A 137 -3.05 14.58 7.99
N ARG A 138 -2.08 15.46 8.23
CA ARG A 138 -0.70 15.07 8.51
C ARG A 138 -0.63 14.16 9.72
N LYS A 139 0.23 13.15 9.64
CA LYS A 139 0.53 12.23 10.74
C LYS A 139 1.89 12.53 11.33
N SER A 140 1.95 12.62 12.64
CA SER A 140 3.22 12.63 13.38
C SER A 140 3.83 11.23 13.40
N VAL A 141 5.15 11.15 13.65
CA VAL A 141 5.84 9.87 13.83
C VAL A 141 5.22 9.05 14.98
N ALA A 142 4.78 9.73 16.05
CA ALA A 142 4.16 9.07 17.19
C ALA A 142 2.80 8.45 16.84
N GLU A 143 2.01 9.10 15.98
CA GLU A 143 0.73 8.55 15.49
C GLU A 143 0.96 7.38 14.55
N LEU A 144 1.94 7.47 13.64
CA LEU A 144 2.33 6.37 12.77
C LEU A 144 2.80 5.16 13.59
N LYS A 145 3.63 5.37 14.61
CA LYS A 145 4.04 4.30 15.53
C LYS A 145 2.85 3.62 16.21
N LYS A 146 1.86 4.38 16.66
CA LYS A 146 0.64 3.80 17.27
C LYS A 146 -0.18 2.98 16.28
N SER A 147 -0.21 3.35 15.00
CA SER A 147 -0.86 2.58 13.95
C SER A 147 -0.12 1.26 13.65
N LEU A 148 1.19 1.21 13.94
CA LEU A 148 2.07 0.05 13.71
C LEU A 148 2.09 -0.96 14.87
N ILE A 149 1.57 -0.63 16.06
CA ILE A 149 1.51 -1.54 17.22
C ILE A 149 0.54 -2.73 17.00
N MET A 150 -0.04 -2.85 15.83
CA MET A 150 -0.76 -4.08 15.45
C MET A 150 0.26 -5.16 15.03
N PRO A 151 0.42 -6.25 15.81
CA PRO A 151 1.42 -7.27 15.51
C PRO A 151 1.19 -7.88 14.12
N LYS A 152 2.27 -8.01 13.35
CA LYS A 152 2.36 -8.63 12.03
C LYS A 152 1.94 -7.77 10.83
N PHE A 153 1.97 -6.43 10.92
CA PHE A 153 1.75 -5.60 9.74
C PHE A 153 2.94 -4.71 9.45
N LEU A 154 3.44 -4.83 8.23
CA LEU A 154 4.44 -3.93 7.69
C LEU A 154 3.73 -2.77 6.98
N LEU A 155 3.89 -1.58 7.52
CA LEU A 155 3.31 -0.37 6.95
C LEU A 155 4.27 0.25 5.93
N LEU A 156 3.85 0.27 4.67
CA LEU A 156 4.52 1.01 3.61
C LEU A 156 4.02 2.46 3.58
N LEU A 157 4.93 3.42 3.67
CA LEU A 157 4.59 4.82 3.48
C LEU A 157 4.78 5.19 2.00
N LYS A 158 3.69 5.49 1.31
CA LYS A 158 3.69 5.91 -0.08
C LYS A 158 4.08 7.40 -0.17
N GLU A 159 4.81 7.76 -1.24
CA GLU A 159 5.13 9.13 -1.64
C GLU A 159 6.01 9.97 -0.70
N LEU A 160 7.18 9.45 -0.40
CA LEU A 160 8.20 10.27 0.27
C LEU A 160 9.34 10.69 -0.68
N CYS A 161 9.05 10.77 -1.96
CA CYS A 161 10.05 10.72 -3.02
C CYS A 161 10.63 12.04 -3.51
N GLN A 162 10.40 13.20 -2.92
CA GLN A 162 10.89 14.42 -3.58
C GLN A 162 12.05 15.19 -2.95
N LEU A 163 12.56 14.84 -1.77
CA LEU A 163 13.73 15.55 -1.23
C LEU A 163 14.70 14.60 -0.52
N LYS A 164 15.98 14.63 -0.87
CA LYS A 164 17.07 13.85 -0.26
C LYS A 164 17.09 13.90 1.27
N GLU A 165 16.75 15.04 1.84
CA GLU A 165 16.65 15.26 3.30
C GLU A 165 15.44 14.51 3.93
N ARG A 166 14.29 14.47 3.24
CA ARG A 166 13.11 13.73 3.72
C ARG A 166 13.35 12.22 3.67
N LYS A 167 14.09 11.74 2.66
CA LYS A 167 14.50 10.34 2.55
C LYS A 167 15.35 9.90 3.74
N LYS A 168 16.29 10.73 4.22
CA LYS A 168 17.09 10.45 5.41
C LYS A 168 16.26 10.35 6.69
N ARG A 169 15.33 11.28 6.91
CA ARG A 169 14.43 11.25 8.07
C ARG A 169 13.48 10.06 8.04
N LEU A 170 12.98 9.71 6.86
CA LEU A 170 12.13 8.53 6.71
C LEU A 170 12.89 7.25 6.98
N MET A 171 14.10 7.10 6.44
CA MET A 171 14.94 5.93 6.71
C MET A 171 15.29 5.79 8.19
N GLN A 172 15.43 6.90 8.94
CA GLN A 172 15.56 6.88 10.40
C GLN A 172 14.28 6.42 11.09
N VAL A 173 13.10 6.88 10.60
CA VAL A 173 11.81 6.44 11.12
C VAL A 173 11.58 4.95 10.81
N LEU A 174 11.84 4.52 9.58
CA LEU A 174 11.70 3.12 9.17
C LEU A 174 12.72 2.21 9.88
N LYS A 175 13.97 2.63 10.05
CA LYS A 175 14.95 1.88 10.86
C LYS A 175 14.48 1.74 12.31
N GLY A 176 13.96 2.82 12.92
CA GLY A 176 13.40 2.75 14.27
C GLY A 176 12.08 1.97 14.39
N LEU A 177 11.44 1.63 13.28
CA LEU A 177 10.20 0.87 13.23
C LEU A 177 10.42 -0.60 12.83
N LEU A 178 11.45 -0.88 12.04
CA LEU A 178 11.77 -2.24 11.57
C LEU A 178 12.72 -3.00 12.52
N PHE A 179 13.62 -2.30 13.19
CA PHE A 179 14.60 -2.94 14.08
C PHE A 179 14.01 -3.66 15.31
N PRO A 180 12.96 -3.18 16.00
CA PRO A 180 12.39 -3.90 17.13
C PRO A 180 11.67 -5.21 16.75
N ILE A 181 11.31 -5.38 15.48
CA ILE A 181 10.61 -6.59 15.00
C ILE A 181 11.60 -7.69 14.63
N MET A 182 12.84 -7.34 14.33
CA MET A 182 13.89 -8.30 13.96
C MET A 182 14.71 -8.81 15.15
N GLU A 183 14.64 -8.13 16.32
CA GLU A 183 15.37 -8.54 17.52
C GLU A 183 14.61 -9.56 18.40
N GLU A 184 13.33 -9.83 18.13
CA GLU A 184 12.55 -10.82 18.89
C GLU A 184 12.50 -12.21 18.22
N GLU A 185 13.16 -12.45 17.09
CA GLU A 185 13.21 -13.75 16.39
C GLU A 185 14.63 -14.37 16.31
N PHE A 186 15.55 -13.97 17.23
CA PHE A 186 16.82 -14.69 17.42
C PHE A 186 17.02 -15.11 18.87
#